data_9bf2a06ce2059debad77c5bd602a693a
#
_entry.id   9bf2a06ce2059debad77c5bd602a693a
#
_cell.length_a   1.000
_cell.length_b   1.000
_cell.length_c   1.000
_cell.angle_alpha   90.00
_cell.angle_beta   90.00
_cell.angle_gamma   90.00
#
_symmetry.space_group_name_H-M   'P 1'
#
loop_
_entity.id
_entity.type
_entity.pdbx_description
1 polymer ?
#
loop_
_entity_poly.entity_id
_entity_poly.type
_entity_poly.pdbx_seq_one_letter_code
_entity_poly.pdbx_strand_id
1 'polypeptide(L)'
;EYILFDDCYMSTVEVAYDLKNVTNHLIASTCEIMAYGMPYAKIGQYLIGEINYEKICNGFDDFYSNYEMPCGTIAVTDCAELDHLAAIMKDINSQYTFDTTLTGSLQRLDGYSPVIFFDCGDYVSKLCSNQELLAQFNEQLNRTVPFKRNTEYFYSMSRGKVKIETFS
;
A
#
# COMPACT_ATOMS: atom_id res chain seq x y z
N GLU A 1 -0.38 19.49 2.87
CA GLU A 1 0.44 18.88 3.95
C GLU A 1 0.45 17.37 3.79
N TYR A 2 1.55 16.73 4.19
CA TYR A 2 1.69 15.28 4.15
C TYR A 2 2.49 14.77 5.35
N ILE A 3 2.30 13.49 5.67
CA ILE A 3 3.18 12.72 6.54
C ILE A 3 3.93 11.70 5.67
N LEU A 4 5.25 11.63 5.79
CA LEU A 4 6.07 10.58 5.21
C LEU A 4 6.60 9.70 6.34
N PHE A 5 6.31 8.41 6.27
CA PHE A 5 6.87 7.42 7.16
C PHE A 5 8.09 6.76 6.53
N ASP A 6 9.21 6.88 7.20
CA ASP A 6 10.44 6.11 6.91
C ASP A 6 10.46 4.88 7.82
N ASP A 7 9.41 4.08 7.74
CA ASP A 7 9.17 2.95 8.62
C ASP A 7 8.38 1.86 7.88
N CYS A 8 8.48 0.62 8.38
CA CYS A 8 7.83 -0.56 7.84
C CYS A 8 6.32 -0.54 8.10
N TYR A 9 5.53 -1.06 7.16
CA TYR A 9 4.10 -1.36 7.33
C TYR A 9 3.18 -0.18 7.64
N MET A 10 3.60 1.06 7.33
CA MET A 10 2.81 2.25 7.66
C MET A 10 1.80 2.63 6.57
N SER A 11 1.80 1.98 5.39
CA SER A 11 0.80 2.21 4.35
C SER A 11 -0.32 1.17 4.41
N THR A 12 -0.93 1.00 5.58
CA THR A 12 -2.13 0.19 5.73
C THR A 12 -3.38 1.07 5.73
N VAL A 13 -4.53 0.49 5.37
CA VAL A 13 -5.80 1.24 5.36
C VAL A 13 -6.18 1.71 6.76
N GLU A 14 -5.82 0.95 7.80
CA GLU A 14 -6.07 1.29 9.20
C GLU A 14 -5.27 2.52 9.63
N VAL A 15 -3.96 2.52 9.38
CA VAL A 15 -3.08 3.67 9.69
C VAL A 15 -3.54 4.92 8.95
N ALA A 16 -3.85 4.78 7.65
CA ALA A 16 -4.31 5.89 6.84
C ALA A 16 -5.64 6.45 7.36
N TYR A 17 -6.58 5.57 7.73
CA TYR A 17 -7.89 5.99 8.26
C TYR A 17 -7.78 6.70 9.61
N ASP A 18 -6.92 6.22 10.50
CA ASP A 18 -6.68 6.85 11.81
C ASP A 18 -6.04 8.24 11.66
N LEU A 19 -5.21 8.44 10.64
CA LEU A 19 -4.50 9.70 10.39
C LEU A 19 -5.22 10.67 9.44
N LYS A 20 -6.34 10.28 8.85
CA LYS A 20 -7.04 11.06 7.80
C LYS A 20 -7.42 12.49 8.18
N ASN A 21 -7.58 12.77 9.48
CA ASN A 21 -7.90 14.10 9.99
C ASN A 21 -6.64 14.88 10.43
N VAL A 22 -5.46 14.29 10.32
CA VAL A 22 -4.18 14.87 10.76
C VAL A 22 -3.37 15.37 9.58
N THR A 23 -3.51 14.74 8.41
CA THR A 23 -2.77 15.08 7.20
C THR A 23 -3.65 14.95 5.95
N ASN A 24 -3.26 15.63 4.86
CA ASN A 24 -3.96 15.49 3.58
C ASN A 24 -3.48 14.25 2.81
N HIS A 25 -2.19 13.91 2.94
CA HIS A 25 -1.62 12.75 2.26
C HIS A 25 -0.70 11.97 3.19
N LEU A 26 -0.69 10.66 3.00
CA LEU A 26 0.23 9.75 3.66
C LEU A 26 1.16 9.13 2.62
N ILE A 27 2.47 9.19 2.85
CA ILE A 27 3.49 8.56 2.01
C ILE A 27 4.15 7.48 2.84
N ALA A 28 4.01 6.21 2.45
CA ALA A 28 4.51 5.11 3.27
C ALA A 28 4.69 3.82 2.45
N SER A 29 5.32 2.82 3.08
CA SER A 29 5.42 1.45 2.56
C SER A 29 4.45 0.51 3.26
N THR A 30 3.87 -0.42 2.51
CA THR A 30 3.09 -1.55 3.06
C THR A 30 3.95 -2.74 3.45
N CYS A 31 5.20 -2.78 3.00
CA CYS A 31 6.18 -3.82 3.31
C CYS A 31 7.25 -3.32 4.28
N GLU A 32 8.20 -4.20 4.61
CA GLU A 32 9.42 -3.78 5.29
C GLU A 32 10.21 -2.79 4.43
N ILE A 33 10.73 -1.73 5.05
CA ILE A 33 11.74 -0.84 4.48
C ILE A 33 13.10 -1.28 5.03
N MET A 34 14.08 -1.45 4.13
CA MET A 34 15.43 -1.83 4.55
C MET A 34 16.11 -0.70 5.35
N ALA A 35 17.16 -1.04 6.08
CA ALA A 35 17.86 -0.10 6.96
C ALA A 35 18.42 1.17 6.26
N TYR A 36 18.47 1.17 4.94
CA TYR A 36 18.77 2.37 4.16
C TYR A 36 17.69 3.45 4.28
N GLY A 37 16.43 3.05 4.49
CA GLY A 37 15.29 3.94 4.61
C GLY A 37 14.83 4.55 3.29
N MET A 38 14.18 5.70 3.35
CA MET A 38 13.76 6.43 2.16
C MET A 38 14.98 7.00 1.42
N PRO A 39 15.04 6.89 0.07
CA PRO A 39 16.17 7.35 -0.72
C PRO A 39 16.18 8.88 -0.88
N TYR A 40 16.36 9.62 0.22
CA TYR A 40 16.25 11.09 0.27
C TYR A 40 17.11 11.83 -0.74
N ALA A 41 18.28 11.27 -1.08
CA ALA A 41 19.15 11.86 -2.12
C ALA A 41 18.45 11.93 -3.49
N LYS A 42 17.51 11.00 -3.77
CA LYS A 42 16.73 10.99 -5.02
C LYS A 42 15.42 11.75 -4.89
N ILE A 43 14.69 11.55 -3.80
CA ILE A 43 13.31 12.04 -3.66
C ILE A 43 13.21 13.40 -2.95
N GLY A 44 14.24 13.82 -2.20
CA GLY A 44 14.19 14.99 -1.31
C GLY A 44 13.78 16.29 -1.98
N GLN A 45 14.21 16.52 -3.23
CA GLN A 45 13.82 17.69 -4.00
C GLN A 45 12.30 17.76 -4.30
N TYR A 46 11.61 16.63 -4.28
CA TYR A 46 10.17 16.51 -4.55
C TYR A 46 9.32 16.56 -3.28
N LEU A 47 9.98 16.57 -2.11
CA LEU A 47 9.35 16.66 -0.79
C LEU A 47 9.25 18.09 -0.27
N ILE A 48 9.84 19.08 -0.97
CA ILE A 48 9.93 20.46 -0.54
C ILE A 48 9.38 21.39 -1.64
N GLY A 49 8.69 22.45 -1.23
CA GLY A 49 8.07 23.39 -2.16
C GLY A 49 6.82 22.84 -2.79
N GLU A 50 6.78 22.74 -4.10
CA GLU A 50 5.71 22.07 -4.82
C GLU A 50 5.93 20.55 -4.80
N ILE A 51 5.13 19.86 -4.00
CA ILE A 51 5.26 18.42 -3.78
C ILE A 51 4.90 17.66 -5.06
N ASN A 52 5.73 16.69 -5.45
CA ASN A 52 5.45 15.84 -6.61
C ASN A 52 5.42 14.37 -6.20
N TYR A 53 4.24 13.90 -5.85
CA TYR A 53 4.01 12.55 -5.34
C TYR A 53 4.41 11.47 -6.34
N GLU A 54 4.13 11.66 -7.64
CA GLU A 54 4.52 10.70 -8.68
C GLU A 54 6.04 10.54 -8.75
N LYS A 55 6.78 11.66 -8.73
CA LYS A 55 8.26 11.63 -8.76
C LYS A 55 8.87 11.06 -7.48
N ILE A 56 8.20 11.22 -6.34
CA ILE A 56 8.59 10.58 -5.08
C ILE A 56 8.51 9.05 -5.25
N CYS A 57 7.37 8.53 -5.72
CA CYS A 57 7.18 7.10 -5.95
C CYS A 57 8.16 6.54 -6.99
N ASN A 58 8.33 7.25 -8.11
CA ASN A 58 9.27 6.85 -9.17
C ASN A 58 10.73 6.86 -8.68
N GLY A 59 11.12 7.84 -7.88
CA GLY A 59 12.47 7.92 -7.31
C GLY A 59 12.77 6.80 -6.30
N PHE A 60 11.75 6.40 -5.53
CA PHE A 60 11.83 5.25 -4.65
C PHE A 60 12.03 3.95 -5.46
N ASP A 61 11.17 3.71 -6.44
CA ASP A 61 11.23 2.53 -7.28
C ASP A 61 12.55 2.43 -8.06
N ASP A 62 13.00 3.53 -8.68
CA ASP A 62 14.27 3.58 -9.38
C ASP A 62 15.47 3.28 -8.47
N PHE A 63 15.43 3.71 -7.23
CA PHE A 63 16.47 3.39 -6.27
C PHE A 63 16.45 1.90 -5.89
N TYR A 64 15.31 1.40 -5.43
CA TYR A 64 15.22 0.06 -4.88
C TYR A 64 15.20 -1.04 -5.93
N SER A 65 14.73 -0.79 -7.14
CA SER A 65 14.84 -1.74 -8.25
C SER A 65 16.30 -2.01 -8.66
N ASN A 66 17.21 -1.06 -8.37
CA ASN A 66 18.65 -1.18 -8.63
C ASN A 66 19.47 -1.46 -7.36
N TYR A 67 18.84 -1.61 -6.21
CA TYR A 67 19.50 -1.89 -4.95
C TYR A 67 19.87 -3.37 -4.82
N GLU A 68 20.90 -3.69 -4.03
CA GLU A 68 21.36 -5.06 -3.81
C GLU A 68 20.25 -5.99 -3.29
N MET A 69 19.38 -5.46 -2.44
CA MET A 69 18.15 -6.11 -2.00
C MET A 69 16.96 -5.29 -2.49
N PRO A 70 16.40 -5.60 -3.68
CA PRO A 70 15.20 -4.89 -4.14
C PRO A 70 14.09 -5.11 -3.13
N CYS A 71 13.59 -4.02 -2.58
CA CYS A 71 12.69 -4.14 -1.45
C CYS A 71 11.57 -3.12 -1.47
N GLY A 72 10.41 -3.63 -1.70
CA GLY A 72 9.26 -3.02 -1.16
C GLY A 72 8.42 -2.19 -2.07
N THR A 73 7.58 -1.49 -1.38
CA THR A 73 6.46 -0.75 -1.92
C THR A 73 6.52 0.69 -1.42
N ILE A 74 5.97 1.59 -2.19
CA ILE A 74 5.64 2.95 -1.75
C ILE A 74 4.27 3.32 -2.28
N ALA A 75 3.46 3.94 -1.46
CA ALA A 75 2.16 4.45 -1.85
C ALA A 75 1.93 5.85 -1.28
N VAL A 76 1.12 6.63 -1.99
CA VAL A 76 0.59 7.91 -1.53
C VAL A 76 -0.90 7.77 -1.38
N THR A 77 -1.38 7.89 -0.15
CA THR A 77 -2.81 7.86 0.16
C THR A 77 -3.35 9.29 0.23
N ASP A 78 -4.41 9.57 -0.52
CA ASP A 78 -5.21 10.78 -0.36
C ASP A 78 -6.21 10.57 0.77
N CYS A 79 -5.98 11.25 1.88
CA CYS A 79 -6.79 11.09 3.10
C CYS A 79 -8.22 11.58 2.93
N ALA A 80 -8.51 12.48 1.98
CA ALA A 80 -9.86 12.96 1.72
C ALA A 80 -10.78 11.88 1.11
N GLU A 81 -10.20 10.86 0.47
CA GLU A 81 -10.94 9.79 -0.20
C GLU A 81 -11.24 8.57 0.72
N LEU A 82 -10.67 8.54 1.93
CA LEU A 82 -10.76 7.38 2.82
C LEU A 82 -12.18 7.10 3.34
N ASP A 83 -12.99 8.14 3.59
CA ASP A 83 -14.38 7.93 4.03
C ASP A 83 -15.23 7.28 2.93
N HIS A 84 -15.00 7.62 1.67
CA HIS A 84 -15.66 6.99 0.54
C HIS A 84 -15.24 5.52 0.40
N LEU A 85 -13.95 5.23 0.52
CA LEU A 85 -13.44 3.86 0.51
C LEU A 85 -14.03 3.03 1.66
N ALA A 86 -14.07 3.59 2.87
CA ALA A 86 -14.66 2.93 4.04
C ALA A 86 -16.15 2.66 3.88
N ALA A 87 -16.90 3.56 3.23
CA ALA A 87 -18.33 3.36 2.95
C ALA A 87 -18.57 2.17 2.00
N ILE A 88 -17.78 2.06 0.92
CA ILE A 88 -17.87 0.93 -0.02
C ILE A 88 -17.46 -0.37 0.69
N MET A 89 -16.38 -0.36 1.47
CA MET A 89 -15.97 -1.54 2.25
C MET A 89 -17.02 -1.99 3.25
N LYS A 90 -17.72 -1.05 3.90
CA LYS A 90 -18.84 -1.36 4.80
C LYS A 90 -19.98 -2.05 4.05
N ASP A 91 -20.30 -1.59 2.84
CA ASP A 91 -21.33 -2.20 2.01
C ASP A 91 -20.92 -3.63 1.59
N ILE A 92 -19.69 -3.82 1.12
CA ILE A 92 -19.14 -5.15 0.78
C ILE A 92 -19.22 -6.08 2.00
N ASN A 93 -18.71 -5.66 3.16
CA ASN A 93 -18.68 -6.47 4.37
C ASN A 93 -20.09 -6.79 4.94
N SER A 94 -21.10 -5.99 4.60
CA SER A 94 -22.48 -6.28 4.98
C SER A 94 -23.10 -7.43 4.17
N GLN A 95 -22.58 -7.69 2.97
CA GLN A 95 -23.13 -8.65 2.02
C GLN A 95 -22.29 -9.94 1.91
N TYR A 96 -20.98 -9.85 2.17
CA TYR A 96 -20.03 -10.93 1.96
C TYR A 96 -19.25 -11.26 3.22
N THR A 97 -18.94 -12.52 3.39
CA THR A 97 -18.05 -13.03 4.45
C THR A 97 -16.85 -13.70 3.78
N PHE A 98 -15.64 -13.35 4.21
CA PHE A 98 -14.43 -13.90 3.63
C PHE A 98 -14.30 -15.40 3.95
N ASP A 99 -14.05 -16.20 2.92
CA ASP A 99 -13.71 -17.59 3.09
C ASP A 99 -12.27 -17.74 3.56
N THR A 100 -12.08 -18.03 4.84
CA THR A 100 -10.75 -18.14 5.46
C THR A 100 -9.88 -19.26 4.87
N THR A 101 -10.43 -20.20 4.12
CA THR A 101 -9.66 -21.22 3.39
C THR A 101 -8.82 -20.60 2.27
N LEU A 102 -9.21 -19.41 1.79
CA LEU A 102 -8.50 -18.64 0.75
C LEU A 102 -7.34 -17.80 1.30
N THR A 103 -7.16 -17.70 2.62
CA THR A 103 -6.10 -16.85 3.23
C THR A 103 -4.71 -17.15 2.65
N GLY A 104 -4.40 -18.42 2.42
CA GLY A 104 -3.12 -18.83 1.83
C GLY A 104 -2.89 -18.40 0.37
N SER A 105 -3.95 -17.98 -0.32
CA SER A 105 -3.91 -17.51 -1.71
C SER A 105 -3.84 -15.98 -1.83
N LEU A 106 -3.99 -15.24 -0.71
CA LEU A 106 -3.87 -13.79 -0.70
C LEU A 106 -2.42 -13.36 -0.93
N GLN A 107 -2.26 -12.25 -1.67
CA GLN A 107 -0.98 -11.58 -1.76
C GLN A 107 -0.57 -11.07 -0.37
N ARG A 108 0.43 -11.71 0.19
CA ARG A 108 1.06 -11.31 1.45
C ARG A 108 2.03 -10.16 1.23
N LEU A 109 2.13 -9.29 2.19
CA LEU A 109 3.04 -8.12 2.18
C LEU A 109 4.01 -8.12 3.38
N ASP A 110 4.03 -9.20 4.14
CA ASP A 110 4.94 -9.39 5.28
C ASP A 110 5.60 -10.78 5.30
N GLY A 111 6.60 -10.94 6.18
CA GLY A 111 7.29 -12.19 6.46
C GLY A 111 6.83 -12.90 7.73
N TYR A 112 5.84 -12.41 8.44
CA TYR A 112 5.43 -12.97 9.72
C TYR A 112 4.80 -14.35 9.62
N SER A 113 4.74 -15.03 10.76
CA SER A 113 4.04 -16.31 10.89
C SER A 113 3.24 -16.29 12.20
N PRO A 114 1.91 -16.15 12.12
CA PRO A 114 1.11 -16.04 10.89
C PRO A 114 1.33 -14.72 10.15
N VAL A 115 0.96 -14.71 8.85
CA VAL A 115 0.91 -13.48 8.04
C VAL A 115 -0.17 -12.56 8.59
N ILE A 116 0.08 -11.26 8.65
CA ILE A 116 -0.85 -10.26 9.19
C ILE A 116 -1.13 -9.10 8.20
N PHE A 117 -0.28 -8.91 7.18
CA PHE A 117 -0.47 -7.88 6.17
C PHE A 117 -0.73 -8.51 4.80
N PHE A 118 -1.84 -8.10 4.17
CA PHE A 118 -2.26 -8.57 2.85
C PHE A 118 -2.60 -7.39 1.95
N ASP A 119 -2.50 -7.62 0.63
CA ASP A 119 -2.93 -6.63 -0.35
C ASP A 119 -4.44 -6.41 -0.29
N CYS A 120 -4.86 -5.14 -0.18
CA CYS A 120 -6.25 -4.77 0.02
C CYS A 120 -7.13 -5.13 -1.18
N GLY A 121 -6.67 -4.83 -2.41
CA GLY A 121 -7.43 -5.13 -3.62
C GLY A 121 -7.53 -6.63 -3.88
N ASP A 122 -6.46 -7.38 -3.63
CA ASP A 122 -6.50 -8.84 -3.74
C ASP A 122 -7.48 -9.46 -2.73
N TYR A 123 -7.48 -8.97 -1.49
CA TYR A 123 -8.45 -9.39 -0.48
C TYR A 123 -9.88 -9.14 -0.94
N VAL A 124 -10.20 -7.92 -1.38
CA VAL A 124 -11.57 -7.57 -1.80
C VAL A 124 -12.00 -8.32 -3.05
N SER A 125 -11.08 -8.58 -3.98
CA SER A 125 -11.36 -9.37 -5.19
C SER A 125 -11.79 -10.81 -4.88
N LYS A 126 -11.30 -11.38 -3.77
CA LYS A 126 -11.67 -12.72 -3.30
C LYS A 126 -12.86 -12.73 -2.35
N LEU A 127 -13.17 -11.59 -1.76
CA LEU A 127 -14.32 -11.41 -0.89
C LEU A 127 -15.61 -11.17 -1.68
N CYS A 128 -15.58 -10.23 -2.65
CA CYS A 128 -16.74 -9.71 -3.35
C CYS A 128 -16.90 -10.39 -4.72
N SER A 129 -18.02 -11.10 -4.92
CA SER A 129 -18.36 -11.71 -6.21
C SER A 129 -19.19 -10.82 -7.14
N ASN A 130 -19.72 -9.70 -6.65
CA ASN A 130 -20.46 -8.73 -7.46
C ASN A 130 -19.48 -7.85 -8.25
N GLN A 131 -19.50 -8.00 -9.59
CA GLN A 131 -18.55 -7.30 -10.46
C GLN A 131 -18.75 -5.77 -10.49
N GLU A 132 -19.98 -5.28 -10.34
CA GLU A 132 -20.26 -3.85 -10.31
C GLU A 132 -19.72 -3.22 -9.02
N LEU A 133 -19.98 -3.84 -7.88
CA LEU A 133 -19.49 -3.38 -6.58
C LEU A 133 -17.95 -3.46 -6.49
N LEU A 134 -17.37 -4.52 -7.07
CA LEU A 134 -15.91 -4.66 -7.18
C LEU A 134 -15.29 -3.57 -8.06
N ALA A 135 -15.96 -3.21 -9.16
CA ALA A 135 -15.50 -2.12 -10.03
C ALA A 135 -15.56 -0.76 -9.30
N GLN A 136 -16.62 -0.49 -8.55
CA GLN A 136 -16.75 0.71 -7.72
C GLN A 136 -15.65 0.77 -6.64
N PHE A 137 -15.37 -0.36 -5.98
CA PHE A 137 -14.28 -0.44 -5.02
C PHE A 137 -12.92 -0.14 -5.67
N ASN A 138 -12.61 -0.75 -6.80
CA ASN A 138 -11.33 -0.54 -7.48
C ASN A 138 -11.17 0.90 -7.98
N GLU A 139 -12.24 1.53 -8.48
CA GLU A 139 -12.23 2.93 -8.87
C GLU A 139 -11.94 3.83 -7.66
N GLN A 140 -12.61 3.58 -6.54
CA GLN A 140 -12.40 4.36 -5.32
C GLN A 140 -11.00 4.11 -4.73
N LEU A 141 -10.51 2.87 -4.74
CA LEU A 141 -9.16 2.55 -4.28
C LEU A 141 -8.09 3.30 -5.11
N ASN A 142 -8.27 3.38 -6.42
CA ASN A 142 -7.35 4.14 -7.29
C ASN A 142 -7.42 5.66 -7.04
N ARG A 143 -8.56 6.20 -6.60
CA ARG A 143 -8.65 7.60 -6.14
C ARG A 143 -7.96 7.79 -4.79
N THR A 144 -8.17 6.84 -3.89
CA THR A 144 -7.58 6.88 -2.54
C THR A 144 -6.06 6.71 -2.59
N VAL A 145 -5.54 5.89 -3.51
CA VAL A 145 -4.10 5.64 -3.68
C VAL A 145 -3.68 5.99 -5.11
N PRO A 146 -3.63 7.30 -5.45
CA PRO A 146 -3.39 7.76 -6.82
C PRO A 146 -1.98 7.49 -7.33
N PHE A 147 -0.99 7.36 -6.43
CA PHE A 147 0.39 7.10 -6.77
C PHE A 147 0.93 5.95 -5.93
N LYS A 148 1.44 4.93 -6.61
CA LYS A 148 2.08 3.78 -5.97
C LYS A 148 3.12 3.15 -6.90
N ARG A 149 4.14 2.53 -6.31
CA ARG A 149 5.17 1.75 -7.01
C ARG A 149 5.60 0.59 -6.11
N ASN A 150 6.02 -0.47 -6.76
CA ASN A 150 6.60 -1.62 -6.07
C ASN A 150 7.73 -2.21 -6.91
N THR A 151 8.74 -2.73 -6.25
CA THR A 151 9.72 -3.64 -6.87
C THR A 151 9.08 -4.98 -7.16
N GLU A 152 9.69 -5.80 -8.01
CA GLU A 152 9.18 -7.17 -8.31
C GLU A 152 9.05 -8.03 -7.06
N TYR A 153 9.89 -7.75 -6.06
CA TYR A 153 9.91 -8.48 -4.79
C TYR A 153 9.99 -7.49 -3.63
N PHE A 154 9.47 -7.88 -2.47
CA PHE A 154 9.90 -7.30 -1.21
C PHE A 154 10.83 -8.26 -0.46
N TYR A 155 11.58 -7.73 0.50
CA TYR A 155 12.46 -8.51 1.35
C TYR A 155 11.88 -8.60 2.75
N SER A 156 11.89 -9.81 3.32
CA SER A 156 11.47 -10.05 4.70
C SER A 156 12.61 -10.67 5.48
N MET A 157 12.89 -10.17 6.67
CA MET A 157 13.90 -10.71 7.56
C MET A 157 13.69 -12.19 7.88
N SER A 158 12.45 -12.66 7.93
CA SER A 158 12.11 -14.04 8.30
C SER A 158 11.98 -14.99 7.11
N ARG A 159 11.69 -14.49 5.90
CA ARG A 159 11.41 -15.33 4.71
C ARG A 159 12.32 -15.05 3.51
N GLY A 160 13.16 -14.02 3.59
CA GLY A 160 13.96 -13.58 2.47
C GLY A 160 13.10 -12.91 1.40
N LYS A 161 13.39 -13.18 0.13
CA LYS A 161 12.76 -12.55 -1.04
C LYS A 161 11.35 -13.11 -1.30
N VAL A 162 10.35 -12.24 -1.36
CA VAL A 162 8.94 -12.60 -1.63
C VAL A 162 8.43 -11.81 -2.83
N LYS A 163 7.84 -12.50 -3.80
CA LYS A 163 7.31 -11.87 -5.03
C LYS A 163 6.03 -11.09 -4.75
N ILE A 164 5.90 -9.93 -5.38
CA ILE A 164 4.69 -9.12 -5.39
C ILE A 164 3.98 -9.39 -6.72
N GLU A 165 2.87 -10.11 -6.68
CA GLU A 165 2.04 -10.40 -7.86
C GLU A 165 0.96 -9.34 -8.04
N THR A 166 0.45 -8.79 -6.93
CA THR A 166 -0.54 -7.72 -6.92
C THR A 166 -0.14 -6.67 -5.88
N PHE A 167 -0.38 -5.40 -6.22
CA PHE A 167 -0.18 -4.27 -5.33
C PHE A 167 -1.24 -3.19 -5.58
N SER A 168 -2.13 -3.01 -4.62
CA SER A 168 -3.27 -2.09 -4.72
C SER A 168 -3.21 -0.93 -3.73
#